data_49c4baca4b399fb5480571589b0a0716
#
_entry.id   49c4baca4b399fb5480571589b0a0716
#
_cell.length_a   1.000
_cell.length_b   1.000
_cell.length_c   1.000
_cell.angle_alpha   90.00
_cell.angle_beta   90.00
_cell.angle_gamma   90.00
#
_symmetry.space_group_name_H-M   'P 1'
#
loop_
_entity.id
_entity.type
_entity.pdbx_description
1 polymer ?
#
loop_
_entity_poly.entity_id
_entity_poly.type
_entity_poly.pdbx_seq_one_letter_code
_entity_poly.pdbx_strand_id
1 'polypeptide(L)'
;MNDPSRTNSGLIKKISVLEQKIKELEQMESARKRVEEALRKSEERYRTLVEYATDIVFRTDNTGHFTFVNPATLRITGYEEKEIIGKHYPTLIRPDMRDEAMKFFGRQFVKGIQNTYSEFSILTKAGDELWFGQNTQLIVENGHVIGFQAVARDITDRKRIEKELRDSEERYRELSIIDDLSQLYNSRYFYHQLKLEIDRSERYEQPLTLLLLDLDNFKAFNDAYGHVEGDQVLVRLGQVVKRCLRQTDSAYRYGGEEFTILLPMTTSEDGAVTAERIRTEFKKENFAPVPGEQVHVTVSIGLAQYKTQEDMKTFVHRVDQLMYQGKNNGKDTVCSGS
;
A
#
# COMPACT_ATOMS: atom_id res chain seq x y z
N MET A 1 -29.75 -100.92 4.85
CA MET A 1 -30.38 -100.14 5.94
C MET A 1 -29.61 -98.83 6.10
N ASN A 2 -30.14 -97.74 5.64
CA ASN A 2 -29.53 -96.40 5.86
C ASN A 2 -29.85 -96.01 7.29
N ASP A 3 -28.80 -95.79 8.07
CA ASP A 3 -28.87 -95.36 9.46
C ASP A 3 -29.38 -93.86 9.55
N PRO A 4 -30.61 -93.68 10.13
CA PRO A 4 -31.21 -92.32 10.23
C PRO A 4 -30.42 -91.41 11.16
N SER A 5 -29.57 -91.91 12.03
CA SER A 5 -28.79 -91.11 12.99
C SER A 5 -27.65 -90.30 12.34
N ARG A 6 -27.05 -90.81 11.25
CA ARG A 6 -25.98 -90.11 10.50
C ARG A 6 -26.52 -88.94 9.63
N THR A 7 -27.79 -89.09 9.14
CA THR A 7 -28.42 -88.03 8.33
C THR A 7 -28.84 -86.87 9.20
N ASN A 8 -29.26 -87.06 10.43
CA ASN A 8 -29.67 -86.07 11.38
C ASN A 8 -28.50 -85.21 11.91
N SER A 9 -27.35 -85.84 12.18
CA SER A 9 -26.11 -85.15 12.62
C SER A 9 -25.56 -84.22 11.51
N GLY A 10 -25.65 -84.60 10.24
CA GLY A 10 -25.21 -83.80 9.11
C GLY A 10 -26.11 -82.55 8.86
N LEU A 11 -27.41 -82.71 9.11
CA LEU A 11 -28.38 -81.64 9.04
C LEU A 11 -28.22 -80.59 10.14
N ILE A 12 -28.01 -81.04 11.39
CA ILE A 12 -27.73 -80.16 12.56
C ILE A 12 -26.48 -79.30 12.32
N LYS A 13 -25.42 -79.90 11.79
CA LYS A 13 -24.18 -79.20 11.47
C LYS A 13 -24.38 -78.14 10.37
N LYS A 14 -25.19 -78.41 9.33
CA LYS A 14 -25.55 -77.45 8.29
C LYS A 14 -26.39 -76.30 8.84
N ILE A 15 -27.37 -76.59 9.70
CA ILE A 15 -28.21 -75.54 10.34
C ILE A 15 -27.34 -74.67 11.20
N SER A 16 -26.45 -75.10 12.02
CA SER A 16 -25.54 -74.32 12.84
C SER A 16 -24.64 -73.40 11.97
N VAL A 17 -24.12 -73.92 10.85
CA VAL A 17 -23.31 -73.11 9.91
C VAL A 17 -24.14 -72.05 9.25
N LEU A 18 -25.40 -72.36 8.87
CA LEU A 18 -26.32 -71.39 8.29
C LEU A 18 -26.74 -70.31 9.29
N GLU A 19 -27.03 -70.70 10.54
CA GLU A 19 -27.36 -69.73 11.60
C GLU A 19 -26.17 -68.77 11.88
N GLN A 20 -24.94 -69.31 11.89
CA GLN A 20 -23.76 -68.48 12.04
C GLN A 20 -23.61 -67.46 10.83
N LYS A 21 -23.84 -67.94 9.63
CA LYS A 21 -23.74 -67.13 8.43
C LYS A 21 -24.85 -66.09 8.36
N ILE A 22 -26.06 -66.40 8.83
CA ILE A 22 -27.16 -65.40 8.97
C ILE A 22 -26.75 -64.33 9.96
N LYS A 23 -26.20 -64.68 11.12
CA LYS A 23 -25.74 -63.73 12.13
C LYS A 23 -24.63 -62.83 11.62
N GLU A 24 -23.67 -63.38 10.88
CA GLU A 24 -22.61 -62.58 10.22
C GLU A 24 -23.19 -61.61 9.19
N LEU A 25 -24.13 -62.03 8.35
CA LEU A 25 -24.80 -61.18 7.36
C LEU A 25 -25.64 -60.09 8.02
N GLU A 26 -26.37 -60.36 9.08
CA GLU A 26 -27.11 -59.39 9.86
C GLU A 26 -26.19 -58.33 10.49
N GLN A 27 -25.02 -58.77 11.03
CA GLN A 27 -24.02 -57.84 11.54
C GLN A 27 -23.41 -56.94 10.44
N MET A 28 -23.10 -57.54 9.29
CA MET A 28 -22.58 -56.76 8.13
C MET A 28 -23.63 -55.77 7.60
N GLU A 29 -24.89 -56.16 7.51
CA GLU A 29 -25.97 -55.26 7.08
C GLU A 29 -26.18 -54.12 8.08
N SER A 30 -26.15 -54.41 9.39
CA SER A 30 -26.23 -53.37 10.43
C SER A 30 -25.05 -52.37 10.36
N ALA A 31 -23.83 -52.88 10.16
CA ALA A 31 -22.65 -52.05 9.99
C ALA A 31 -22.72 -51.18 8.74
N ARG A 32 -23.17 -51.74 7.61
CA ARG A 32 -23.37 -51.01 6.36
C ARG A 32 -24.39 -49.88 6.51
N LYS A 33 -25.55 -50.15 7.14
CA LYS A 33 -26.57 -49.12 7.40
C LYS A 33 -26.03 -47.98 8.26
N ARG A 34 -25.20 -48.28 9.29
CA ARG A 34 -24.56 -47.24 10.13
C ARG A 34 -23.59 -46.38 9.33
N VAL A 35 -22.79 -46.95 8.44
CA VAL A 35 -21.85 -46.21 7.58
C VAL A 35 -22.59 -45.33 6.57
N GLU A 36 -23.63 -45.88 5.91
CA GLU A 36 -24.47 -45.15 4.98
C GLU A 36 -25.16 -43.94 5.67
N GLU A 37 -25.70 -44.13 6.88
CA GLU A 37 -26.32 -43.06 7.64
C GLU A 37 -25.30 -41.99 8.10
N ALA A 38 -24.10 -42.40 8.54
CA ALA A 38 -23.03 -41.48 8.90
C ALA A 38 -22.54 -40.66 7.69
N LEU A 39 -22.40 -41.33 6.54
CA LEU A 39 -22.04 -40.66 5.29
C LEU A 39 -23.09 -39.61 4.89
N ARG A 40 -24.38 -40.00 4.88
CA ARG A 40 -25.50 -39.07 4.56
C ARG A 40 -25.53 -37.86 5.49
N LYS A 41 -25.36 -38.07 6.81
CA LYS A 41 -25.30 -36.95 7.77
C LYS A 41 -24.11 -36.06 7.53
N SER A 42 -22.96 -36.64 7.16
CA SER A 42 -21.77 -35.86 6.81
C SER A 42 -21.96 -35.03 5.55
N GLU A 43 -22.52 -35.63 4.48
CA GLU A 43 -22.82 -34.93 3.24
C GLU A 43 -23.82 -33.78 3.42
N GLU A 44 -24.90 -34.04 4.21
CA GLU A 44 -25.88 -33.00 4.55
C GLU A 44 -25.24 -31.84 5.30
N ARG A 45 -24.34 -32.14 6.26
CA ARG A 45 -23.61 -31.12 7.03
C ARG A 45 -22.69 -30.28 6.12
N TYR A 46 -21.92 -30.93 5.24
CA TYR A 46 -21.07 -30.22 4.30
C TYR A 46 -21.88 -29.37 3.32
N ARG A 47 -22.96 -29.92 2.79
CA ARG A 47 -23.86 -29.20 1.89
C ARG A 47 -24.39 -27.94 2.56
N THR A 48 -24.89 -28.06 3.79
CA THR A 48 -25.39 -26.91 4.56
C THR A 48 -24.33 -25.84 4.75
N LEU A 49 -23.09 -26.21 5.11
CA LEU A 49 -22.00 -25.25 5.29
C LEU A 49 -21.70 -24.46 4.00
N VAL A 50 -21.74 -25.10 2.84
CA VAL A 50 -21.45 -24.46 1.55
C VAL A 50 -22.64 -23.65 1.04
N GLU A 51 -23.87 -24.14 1.19
CA GLU A 51 -25.10 -23.49 0.73
C GLU A 51 -25.41 -22.19 1.50
N TYR A 52 -25.14 -22.19 2.83
CA TYR A 52 -25.37 -21.02 3.69
C TYR A 52 -24.15 -20.12 3.84
N ALA A 53 -23.02 -20.43 3.17
CA ALA A 53 -21.86 -19.55 3.16
C ALA A 53 -22.25 -18.18 2.57
N THR A 54 -21.75 -17.12 3.19
CA THR A 54 -21.89 -15.74 2.72
C THR A 54 -20.88 -15.42 1.62
N ASP A 55 -19.71 -16.03 1.69
CA ASP A 55 -18.64 -15.88 0.71
C ASP A 55 -18.92 -16.77 -0.52
N ILE A 56 -18.42 -16.35 -1.67
CA ILE A 56 -18.44 -17.14 -2.91
C ILE A 56 -17.56 -18.37 -2.71
N VAL A 57 -18.10 -19.56 -3.04
CA VAL A 57 -17.35 -20.83 -3.09
C VAL A 57 -17.55 -21.44 -4.46
N PHE A 58 -16.44 -21.76 -5.13
CA PHE A 58 -16.50 -22.40 -6.44
C PHE A 58 -15.38 -23.42 -6.65
N ARG A 59 -15.56 -24.27 -7.64
CA ARG A 59 -14.55 -25.20 -8.14
C ARG A 59 -14.45 -25.10 -9.66
N THR A 60 -13.24 -25.34 -10.16
CA THR A 60 -12.99 -25.48 -11.60
C THR A 60 -12.33 -26.83 -11.87
N ASP A 61 -12.35 -27.25 -13.12
CA ASP A 61 -11.48 -28.32 -13.61
C ASP A 61 -10.04 -27.83 -13.79
N ASN A 62 -9.17 -28.72 -14.28
CA ASN A 62 -7.75 -28.43 -14.54
C ASN A 62 -7.53 -27.45 -15.71
N THR A 63 -8.56 -27.18 -16.50
CA THR A 63 -8.54 -26.21 -17.61
C THR A 63 -9.14 -24.86 -17.20
N GLY A 64 -9.62 -24.73 -15.96
CA GLY A 64 -10.17 -23.49 -15.41
C GLY A 64 -11.65 -23.26 -15.70
N HIS A 65 -12.40 -24.27 -16.15
CA HIS A 65 -13.85 -24.16 -16.33
C HIS A 65 -14.59 -24.46 -15.04
N PHE A 66 -15.58 -23.64 -14.71
CA PHE A 66 -16.39 -23.83 -13.51
C PHE A 66 -17.13 -25.15 -13.53
N THR A 67 -16.94 -25.95 -12.48
CA THR A 67 -17.64 -27.23 -12.25
C THR A 67 -18.62 -27.18 -11.09
N PHE A 68 -18.47 -26.19 -10.22
CA PHE A 68 -19.36 -25.97 -9.07
C PHE A 68 -19.34 -24.50 -8.66
N VAL A 69 -20.48 -23.97 -8.27
CA VAL A 69 -20.65 -22.67 -7.58
C VAL A 69 -21.70 -22.81 -6.48
N ASN A 70 -21.50 -22.10 -5.37
CA ASN A 70 -22.49 -22.05 -4.30
C ASN A 70 -23.58 -21.00 -4.56
N PRO A 71 -24.72 -21.04 -3.84
CA PRO A 71 -25.79 -20.06 -4.01
C PRO A 71 -25.37 -18.60 -3.76
N ALA A 72 -24.35 -18.34 -2.94
CA ALA A 72 -23.81 -17.00 -2.75
C ALA A 72 -23.24 -16.42 -4.04
N THR A 73 -22.58 -17.25 -4.86
CA THR A 73 -22.08 -16.84 -6.18
C THR A 73 -23.20 -16.26 -7.04
N LEU A 74 -24.34 -16.96 -7.11
CA LEU A 74 -25.47 -16.55 -7.93
C LEU A 74 -26.11 -15.24 -7.41
N ARG A 75 -26.28 -15.15 -6.09
CA ARG A 75 -26.87 -13.94 -5.45
C ARG A 75 -25.99 -12.70 -5.66
N ILE A 76 -24.68 -12.85 -5.50
CA ILE A 76 -23.74 -11.71 -5.54
C ILE A 76 -23.47 -11.28 -6.98
N THR A 77 -23.27 -12.24 -7.90
CA THR A 77 -22.91 -11.94 -9.30
C THR A 77 -24.10 -11.67 -10.20
N GLY A 78 -25.31 -12.13 -9.81
CA GLY A 78 -26.53 -11.99 -10.59
C GLY A 78 -26.64 -12.95 -11.79
N TYR A 79 -25.67 -13.86 -11.97
CA TYR A 79 -25.75 -14.91 -13.00
C TYR A 79 -26.56 -16.11 -12.52
N GLU A 80 -27.15 -16.84 -13.45
CA GLU A 80 -27.74 -18.15 -13.19
C GLU A 80 -26.63 -19.23 -13.24
N GLU A 81 -26.82 -20.34 -12.53
CA GLU A 81 -25.85 -21.43 -12.48
C GLU A 81 -25.47 -21.95 -13.88
N LYS A 82 -26.48 -22.14 -14.76
CA LYS A 82 -26.29 -22.57 -16.17
C LYS A 82 -25.47 -21.56 -17.01
N GLU A 83 -25.37 -20.31 -16.57
CA GLU A 83 -24.59 -19.27 -17.24
C GLU A 83 -23.13 -19.28 -16.78
N ILE A 84 -22.81 -19.89 -15.64
CA ILE A 84 -21.46 -19.94 -15.06
C ILE A 84 -20.82 -21.31 -15.30
N ILE A 85 -21.54 -22.39 -15.01
CA ILE A 85 -21.00 -23.75 -15.14
C ILE A 85 -20.54 -24.00 -16.59
N GLY A 86 -19.33 -24.53 -16.74
CA GLY A 86 -18.67 -24.77 -18.03
C GLY A 86 -18.04 -23.55 -18.66
N LYS A 87 -18.16 -22.34 -18.09
CA LYS A 87 -17.40 -21.17 -18.56
C LYS A 87 -16.00 -21.13 -17.94
N HIS A 88 -15.06 -20.60 -18.68
CA HIS A 88 -13.70 -20.37 -18.20
C HIS A 88 -13.67 -19.17 -17.24
N TYR A 89 -13.00 -19.30 -16.08
CA TYR A 89 -13.02 -18.31 -14.98
C TYR A 89 -12.70 -16.86 -15.40
N PRO A 90 -11.78 -16.57 -16.36
CA PRO A 90 -11.48 -15.20 -16.75
C PRO A 90 -12.65 -14.46 -17.35
N THR A 91 -13.70 -15.17 -17.82
CA THR A 91 -14.87 -14.52 -18.43
C THR A 91 -15.62 -13.61 -17.47
N LEU A 92 -15.56 -13.91 -16.15
CA LEU A 92 -16.18 -13.09 -15.11
C LEU A 92 -15.26 -11.97 -14.63
N ILE A 93 -13.95 -12.08 -14.85
CA ILE A 93 -12.96 -11.08 -14.44
C ILE A 93 -13.06 -9.87 -15.37
N ARG A 94 -12.91 -8.67 -14.80
CA ARG A 94 -12.86 -7.42 -15.58
C ARG A 94 -11.81 -7.53 -16.70
N PRO A 95 -12.14 -7.10 -17.95
CA PRO A 95 -11.34 -7.39 -19.13
C PRO A 95 -9.85 -7.01 -19.03
N ASP A 96 -9.53 -5.88 -18.42
CA ASP A 96 -8.16 -5.38 -18.26
C ASP A 96 -7.32 -6.18 -17.25
N MET A 97 -7.96 -6.95 -16.35
CA MET A 97 -7.29 -7.80 -15.35
C MET A 97 -7.17 -9.27 -15.76
N ARG A 98 -7.77 -9.69 -16.87
CA ARG A 98 -7.83 -11.10 -17.29
C ARG A 98 -6.46 -11.71 -17.52
N ASP A 99 -5.58 -11.01 -18.24
CA ASP A 99 -4.26 -11.50 -18.57
C ASP A 99 -3.38 -11.68 -17.33
N GLU A 100 -3.49 -10.77 -16.37
CA GLU A 100 -2.78 -10.85 -15.10
C GLU A 100 -3.28 -12.03 -14.26
N ALA A 101 -4.59 -12.20 -14.16
CA ALA A 101 -5.20 -13.33 -13.46
C ALA A 101 -4.82 -14.67 -14.08
N MET A 102 -4.84 -14.79 -15.42
CA MET A 102 -4.41 -16.01 -16.11
C MET A 102 -2.93 -16.34 -15.85
N LYS A 103 -2.04 -15.35 -15.88
CA LYS A 103 -0.63 -15.52 -15.53
C LYS A 103 -0.43 -15.94 -14.08
N PHE A 104 -1.21 -15.36 -13.17
CA PHE A 104 -1.14 -15.66 -11.72
C PHE A 104 -1.54 -17.11 -11.44
N PHE A 105 -2.73 -17.53 -11.88
CA PHE A 105 -3.23 -18.90 -11.66
C PHE A 105 -2.48 -19.93 -12.50
N GLY A 106 -2.04 -19.59 -13.71
CA GLY A 106 -1.17 -20.44 -14.52
C GLY A 106 0.16 -20.73 -13.82
N ARG A 107 0.75 -19.73 -13.15
CA ARG A 107 1.96 -19.91 -12.33
C ARG A 107 1.70 -20.81 -11.12
N GLN A 108 0.56 -20.65 -10.46
CA GLN A 108 0.15 -21.53 -9.34
C GLN A 108 0.09 -22.99 -9.80
N PHE A 109 -0.57 -23.24 -10.93
CA PHE A 109 -0.72 -24.58 -11.52
C PHE A 109 0.64 -25.20 -11.88
N VAL A 110 1.47 -24.49 -12.66
CA VAL A 110 2.75 -25.02 -13.16
C VAL A 110 3.75 -25.26 -12.02
N LYS A 111 3.76 -24.41 -10.99
CA LYS A 111 4.67 -24.53 -9.85
C LYS A 111 4.11 -25.43 -8.73
N GLY A 112 2.90 -25.93 -8.84
CA GLY A 112 2.26 -26.76 -7.80
C GLY A 112 2.07 -26.01 -6.47
N ILE A 113 1.85 -24.68 -6.50
CA ILE A 113 1.66 -23.90 -5.26
C ILE A 113 0.28 -24.22 -4.69
N GLN A 114 0.23 -24.89 -3.55
CA GLN A 114 -1.01 -25.43 -2.99
C GLN A 114 -2.06 -24.35 -2.72
N ASN A 115 -1.65 -23.20 -2.15
CA ASN A 115 -2.56 -22.12 -1.78
C ASN A 115 -2.02 -20.78 -2.27
N THR A 116 -2.90 -19.93 -2.80
CA THR A 116 -2.58 -18.55 -3.18
C THR A 116 -3.70 -17.60 -2.74
N TYR A 117 -3.34 -16.34 -2.48
CA TYR A 117 -4.29 -15.24 -2.30
C TYR A 117 -4.12 -14.23 -3.42
N SER A 118 -5.23 -13.72 -3.94
CA SER A 118 -5.25 -12.67 -4.96
C SER A 118 -6.47 -11.78 -4.81
N GLU A 119 -6.34 -10.54 -5.26
CA GLU A 119 -7.45 -9.58 -5.31
C GLU A 119 -7.65 -9.16 -6.76
N PHE A 120 -8.89 -9.23 -7.22
CA PHE A 120 -9.28 -8.80 -8.56
C PHE A 120 -10.74 -8.36 -8.57
N SER A 121 -11.12 -7.60 -9.59
CA SER A 121 -12.51 -7.24 -9.78
C SER A 121 -13.18 -8.10 -10.84
N ILE A 122 -14.46 -8.36 -10.62
CA ILE A 122 -15.35 -9.02 -11.58
C ILE A 122 -16.42 -8.05 -12.02
N LEU A 123 -17.07 -8.38 -13.13
CA LEU A 123 -18.28 -7.72 -13.57
C LEU A 123 -19.49 -8.62 -13.27
N THR A 124 -20.48 -8.07 -12.57
CA THR A 124 -21.78 -8.71 -12.39
C THR A 124 -22.54 -8.78 -13.71
N LYS A 125 -23.62 -9.55 -13.75
CA LYS A 125 -24.52 -9.61 -14.91
C LYS A 125 -25.16 -8.25 -15.22
N ALA A 126 -25.33 -7.39 -14.21
CA ALA A 126 -25.84 -6.03 -14.37
C ALA A 126 -24.77 -5.04 -14.88
N GLY A 127 -23.51 -5.45 -14.92
CA GLY A 127 -22.37 -4.59 -15.29
C GLY A 127 -21.71 -3.88 -14.13
N ASP A 128 -22.12 -4.12 -12.89
CA ASP A 128 -21.49 -3.54 -11.70
C ASP A 128 -20.15 -4.18 -11.46
N GLU A 129 -19.18 -3.38 -11.01
CA GLU A 129 -17.85 -3.84 -10.62
C GLU A 129 -17.82 -4.21 -9.13
N LEU A 130 -17.43 -5.44 -8.83
CA LEU A 130 -17.22 -5.93 -7.47
C LEU A 130 -15.77 -6.42 -7.29
N TRP A 131 -15.16 -6.07 -6.17
CA TRP A 131 -13.82 -6.53 -5.80
C TRP A 131 -13.87 -7.75 -4.90
N PHE A 132 -13.08 -8.76 -5.25
CA PHE A 132 -12.96 -10.00 -4.48
C PHE A 132 -11.54 -10.24 -4.00
N GLY A 133 -11.41 -10.57 -2.70
CA GLY A 133 -10.23 -11.20 -2.13
C GLY A 133 -10.42 -12.71 -2.12
N GLN A 134 -9.63 -13.44 -2.90
CA GLN A 134 -9.81 -14.86 -3.16
C GLN A 134 -8.63 -15.67 -2.63
N ASN A 135 -8.96 -16.71 -1.84
CA ASN A 135 -8.05 -17.81 -1.54
C ASN A 135 -8.33 -18.95 -2.50
N THR A 136 -7.30 -19.35 -3.25
CA THR A 136 -7.39 -20.43 -4.25
C THR A 136 -6.49 -21.58 -3.86
N GLN A 137 -7.03 -22.79 -3.87
CA GLN A 137 -6.32 -24.03 -3.54
C GLN A 137 -6.36 -24.99 -4.73
N LEU A 138 -5.24 -25.68 -4.99
CA LEU A 138 -5.19 -26.77 -5.95
C LEU A 138 -5.88 -28.01 -5.38
N ILE A 139 -6.69 -28.68 -6.23
CA ILE A 139 -7.24 -29.99 -5.95
C ILE A 139 -6.33 -31.04 -6.59
N VAL A 140 -5.74 -31.89 -5.76
CA VAL A 140 -4.77 -32.89 -6.22
C VAL A 140 -5.31 -34.29 -5.95
N GLU A 141 -5.39 -35.14 -6.98
CA GLU A 141 -5.73 -36.55 -6.87
C GLU A 141 -4.64 -37.39 -7.55
N ASN A 142 -4.17 -38.43 -6.85
CA ASN A 142 -3.10 -39.31 -7.34
C ASN A 142 -1.85 -38.58 -7.85
N GLY A 143 -1.50 -37.46 -7.20
CA GLY A 143 -0.34 -36.63 -7.59
C GLY A 143 -0.54 -35.71 -8.81
N HIS A 144 -1.75 -35.67 -9.37
CA HIS A 144 -2.10 -34.79 -10.49
C HIS A 144 -3.09 -33.72 -10.04
N VAL A 145 -2.90 -32.51 -10.53
CA VAL A 145 -3.84 -31.39 -10.33
C VAL A 145 -5.06 -31.64 -11.22
N ILE A 146 -6.22 -31.82 -10.59
CA ILE A 146 -7.50 -32.05 -11.27
C ILE A 146 -8.37 -30.79 -11.34
N GLY A 147 -8.00 -29.70 -10.65
CA GLY A 147 -8.71 -28.45 -10.65
C GLY A 147 -8.30 -27.50 -9.53
N PHE A 148 -9.11 -26.48 -9.37
CA PHE A 148 -9.00 -25.49 -8.31
C PHE A 148 -10.27 -25.44 -7.49
N GLN A 149 -10.14 -25.16 -6.21
CA GLN A 149 -11.25 -24.66 -5.40
C GLN A 149 -10.88 -23.29 -4.83
N ALA A 150 -11.87 -22.42 -4.70
CA ALA A 150 -11.64 -21.10 -4.16
C ALA A 150 -12.78 -20.65 -3.25
N VAL A 151 -12.40 -19.83 -2.27
CA VAL A 151 -13.30 -19.01 -1.46
C VAL A 151 -12.97 -17.56 -1.75
N ALA A 152 -13.97 -16.80 -2.23
CA ALA A 152 -13.81 -15.40 -2.59
C ALA A 152 -14.77 -14.55 -1.75
N ARG A 153 -14.21 -13.58 -1.03
CA ARG A 153 -14.94 -12.62 -0.21
C ARG A 153 -15.08 -11.31 -0.95
N ASP A 154 -16.26 -10.73 -0.91
CA ASP A 154 -16.49 -9.38 -1.40
C ASP A 154 -15.73 -8.38 -0.50
N ILE A 155 -14.83 -7.62 -1.12
CA ILE A 155 -14.00 -6.58 -0.49
C ILE A 155 -14.25 -5.21 -1.12
N THR A 156 -15.36 -5.04 -1.83
CA THR A 156 -15.71 -3.80 -2.55
C THR A 156 -15.77 -2.62 -1.60
N ASP A 157 -16.45 -2.76 -0.45
CA ASP A 157 -16.52 -1.69 0.55
C ASP A 157 -15.15 -1.34 1.11
N ARG A 158 -14.29 -2.35 1.38
CA ARG A 158 -12.92 -2.11 1.84
C ARG A 158 -12.13 -1.30 0.80
N LYS A 159 -12.18 -1.67 -0.47
CA LYS A 159 -11.50 -0.96 -1.57
C LYS A 159 -12.02 0.47 -1.76
N ARG A 160 -13.33 0.67 -1.57
CA ARG A 160 -13.93 2.01 -1.63
C ARG A 160 -13.39 2.90 -0.49
N ILE A 161 -13.41 2.39 0.74
CA ILE A 161 -12.93 3.12 1.92
C ILE A 161 -11.42 3.42 1.80
N GLU A 162 -10.61 2.46 1.36
CA GLU A 162 -9.17 2.66 1.12
C GLU A 162 -8.93 3.77 0.09
N LYS A 163 -9.72 3.83 -0.98
CA LYS A 163 -9.64 4.88 -1.99
C LYS A 163 -10.07 6.24 -1.43
N GLU A 164 -11.22 6.30 -0.74
CA GLU A 164 -11.72 7.53 -0.14
C GLU A 164 -10.73 8.12 0.88
N LEU A 165 -10.09 7.26 1.69
CA LEU A 165 -9.06 7.67 2.63
C LEU A 165 -7.86 8.27 1.91
N ARG A 166 -7.34 7.60 0.88
CA ARG A 166 -6.22 8.09 0.08
C ARG A 166 -6.55 9.43 -0.59
N ASP A 167 -7.72 9.53 -1.22
CA ASP A 167 -8.16 10.77 -1.88
C ASP A 167 -8.35 11.92 -0.87
N SER A 168 -8.73 11.59 0.38
CA SER A 168 -8.82 12.55 1.47
C SER A 168 -7.44 13.00 1.96
N GLU A 169 -6.50 12.06 2.14
CA GLU A 169 -5.11 12.38 2.51
C GLU A 169 -4.41 13.24 1.46
N GLU A 170 -4.61 12.96 0.17
CA GLU A 170 -4.08 13.78 -0.92
C GLU A 170 -4.67 15.19 -0.87
N ARG A 171 -5.97 15.33 -0.67
CA ARG A 171 -6.62 16.65 -0.48
C ARG A 171 -6.08 17.40 0.74
N TYR A 172 -5.88 16.72 1.87
CA TYR A 172 -5.28 17.34 3.05
C TYR A 172 -3.86 17.83 2.78
N ARG A 173 -3.03 17.03 2.08
CA ARG A 173 -1.69 17.46 1.65
C ARG A 173 -1.72 18.64 0.70
N GLU A 174 -2.69 18.70 -0.22
CA GLU A 174 -2.86 19.83 -1.13
C GLU A 174 -3.30 21.10 -0.41
N LEU A 175 -4.12 20.99 0.62
CA LEU A 175 -4.58 22.12 1.43
C LEU A 175 -3.55 22.53 2.48
N SER A 176 -2.64 21.64 2.88
CA SER A 176 -1.59 21.95 3.84
C SER A 176 -0.65 23.01 3.28
N ILE A 177 -0.39 24.04 4.07
CA ILE A 177 0.61 25.07 3.79
C ILE A 177 1.94 24.80 4.50
N ILE A 178 2.00 23.75 5.30
CA ILE A 178 3.15 23.34 6.11
C ILE A 178 3.85 22.15 5.46
N ASP A 179 5.16 22.12 5.50
CA ASP A 179 5.99 20.96 5.18
C ASP A 179 6.05 20.03 6.39
N ASP A 180 5.65 18.77 6.19
CA ASP A 180 5.49 17.79 7.28
C ASP A 180 6.81 17.49 8.00
N LEU A 181 7.95 17.56 7.31
CA LEU A 181 9.25 17.23 7.88
C LEU A 181 9.87 18.41 8.64
N SER A 182 10.05 19.53 7.96
CA SER A 182 10.72 20.71 8.55
C SER A 182 9.81 21.53 9.46
N GLN A 183 8.48 21.32 9.35
CA GLN A 183 7.46 22.12 10.03
C GLN A 183 7.51 23.62 9.68
N LEU A 184 8.17 23.98 8.58
CA LEU A 184 8.11 25.29 7.94
C LEU A 184 6.94 25.32 6.94
N TYR A 185 6.71 26.47 6.33
CA TYR A 185 5.79 26.53 5.19
C TYR A 185 6.35 25.77 3.99
N ASN A 186 5.49 25.26 3.12
CA ASN A 186 5.91 24.56 1.92
C ASN A 186 6.18 25.51 0.73
N SER A 187 6.76 24.98 -0.35
CA SER A 187 7.12 25.75 -1.54
C SER A 187 5.92 26.38 -2.26
N ARG A 188 4.74 25.74 -2.22
CA ARG A 188 3.51 26.30 -2.81
C ARG A 188 3.11 27.60 -2.10
N TYR A 189 3.13 27.57 -0.78
CA TYR A 189 2.80 28.73 0.03
C TYR A 189 3.86 29.83 -0.09
N PHE A 190 5.14 29.47 -0.33
CA PHE A 190 6.21 30.43 -0.63
C PHE A 190 5.86 31.33 -1.83
N TYR A 191 5.51 30.75 -2.97
CA TYR A 191 5.20 31.55 -4.15
C TYR A 191 3.98 32.45 -3.97
N HIS A 192 2.98 31.97 -3.24
CA HIS A 192 1.83 32.79 -2.89
C HIS A 192 2.22 33.99 -2.01
N GLN A 193 3.01 33.77 -0.98
CA GLN A 193 3.45 34.83 -0.06
C GLN A 193 4.44 35.80 -0.74
N LEU A 194 5.38 35.28 -1.51
CA LEU A 194 6.33 36.08 -2.24
C LEU A 194 5.63 37.10 -3.14
N LYS A 195 4.57 36.67 -3.85
CA LYS A 195 3.77 37.60 -4.67
C LYS A 195 3.14 38.70 -3.83
N LEU A 196 2.52 38.33 -2.69
CA LEU A 196 1.91 39.33 -1.80
C LEU A 196 2.92 40.32 -1.22
N GLU A 197 4.12 39.84 -0.84
CA GLU A 197 5.15 40.73 -0.28
C GLU A 197 5.81 41.61 -1.35
N ILE A 198 5.92 41.14 -2.60
CA ILE A 198 6.32 41.99 -3.74
C ILE A 198 5.30 43.09 -3.94
N ASP A 199 4.00 42.79 -4.06
CA ASP A 199 2.93 43.78 -4.23
C ASP A 199 2.92 44.80 -3.08
N ARG A 200 3.21 44.33 -1.85
CA ARG A 200 3.33 45.19 -0.67
C ARG A 200 4.56 46.09 -0.74
N SER A 201 5.74 45.52 -1.08
CA SER A 201 7.01 46.27 -1.25
C SER A 201 6.86 47.38 -2.26
N GLU A 202 6.24 47.13 -3.41
CA GLU A 202 6.01 48.17 -4.44
C GLU A 202 5.01 49.23 -4.00
N ARG A 203 3.91 48.84 -3.33
CA ARG A 203 2.87 49.78 -2.88
C ARG A 203 3.36 50.76 -1.81
N TYR A 204 4.18 50.25 -0.87
CA TYR A 204 4.59 51.03 0.29
C TYR A 204 6.06 51.47 0.25
N GLU A 205 6.77 51.17 -0.85
CA GLU A 205 8.19 51.49 -1.06
C GLU A 205 9.08 50.92 0.09
N GLN A 206 8.70 49.75 0.63
CA GLN A 206 9.41 49.09 1.71
C GLN A 206 10.36 48.02 1.17
N PRO A 207 11.56 47.87 1.75
CA PRO A 207 12.49 46.84 1.31
C PRO A 207 11.95 45.45 1.58
N LEU A 208 12.18 44.52 0.66
CA LEU A 208 11.90 43.07 0.82
C LEU A 208 13.18 42.33 0.48
N THR A 209 13.65 41.47 1.39
CA THR A 209 14.82 40.65 1.15
C THR A 209 14.40 39.16 1.14
N LEU A 210 14.93 38.45 0.16
CA LEU A 210 14.77 36.97 0.03
C LEU A 210 16.12 36.32 0.31
N LEU A 211 16.09 35.25 1.16
CA LEU A 211 17.20 34.34 1.37
C LEU A 211 16.87 33.00 0.73
N LEU A 212 17.85 32.34 0.13
CA LEU A 212 17.81 30.97 -0.30
C LEU A 212 18.99 30.23 0.34
N LEU A 213 18.67 29.16 1.07
CA LEU A 213 19.60 28.34 1.80
C LEU A 213 19.64 26.93 1.19
N ASP A 214 20.82 26.33 1.17
CA ASP A 214 20.99 24.95 0.75
C ASP A 214 22.04 24.26 1.65
N LEU A 215 21.74 23.02 2.08
CA LEU A 215 22.64 22.22 2.92
C LEU A 215 23.89 21.81 2.15
N ASP A 216 25.04 22.05 2.73
CA ASP A 216 26.32 21.71 2.12
C ASP A 216 26.59 20.19 2.23
N ASN A 217 26.90 19.56 1.08
CA ASN A 217 27.24 18.13 1.00
C ASN A 217 26.13 17.17 1.49
N PHE A 218 24.87 17.61 1.47
CA PHE A 218 23.76 16.82 2.02
C PHE A 218 23.60 15.45 1.34
N LYS A 219 23.80 15.38 0.01
CA LYS A 219 23.79 14.09 -0.69
C LYS A 219 24.86 13.12 -0.15
N ALA A 220 26.09 13.61 0.06
CA ALA A 220 27.17 12.78 0.63
C ALA A 220 26.86 12.33 2.06
N PHE A 221 26.20 13.18 2.86
CA PHE A 221 25.70 12.83 4.17
C PHE A 221 24.66 11.69 4.09
N ASN A 222 23.67 11.82 3.22
CA ASN A 222 22.66 10.78 3.01
C ASN A 222 23.26 9.46 2.49
N ASP A 223 24.23 9.53 1.58
CA ASP A 223 24.90 8.36 1.04
C ASP A 223 25.71 7.62 2.12
N ALA A 224 26.25 8.35 3.12
CA ALA A 224 27.04 7.79 4.21
C ALA A 224 26.18 7.26 5.37
N TYR A 225 25.11 7.97 5.75
CA TYR A 225 24.36 7.72 6.98
C TYR A 225 22.89 7.34 6.77
N GLY A 226 22.41 7.40 5.53
CA GLY A 226 21.03 7.09 5.17
C GLY A 226 20.06 8.26 5.29
N HIS A 227 18.93 8.14 4.61
CA HIS A 227 17.92 9.19 4.52
C HIS A 227 17.27 9.55 5.86
N VAL A 228 17.15 8.59 6.79
CA VAL A 228 16.56 8.84 8.12
C VAL A 228 17.38 9.86 8.90
N GLU A 229 18.72 9.74 8.85
CA GLU A 229 19.62 10.69 9.50
C GLU A 229 19.60 12.04 8.75
N GLY A 230 19.51 12.02 7.42
CA GLY A 230 19.31 13.24 6.62
C GLY A 230 18.03 13.99 6.99
N ASP A 231 16.94 13.28 7.23
CA ASP A 231 15.68 13.88 7.67
C ASP A 231 15.84 14.60 9.03
N GLN A 232 16.65 14.05 9.95
CA GLN A 232 16.97 14.75 11.22
C GLN A 232 17.71 16.06 11.00
N VAL A 233 18.61 16.11 10.01
CA VAL A 233 19.31 17.36 9.62
C VAL A 233 18.31 18.40 9.11
N LEU A 234 17.37 18.01 8.25
CA LEU A 234 16.33 18.90 7.72
C LEU A 234 15.38 19.43 8.82
N VAL A 235 14.96 18.56 9.74
CA VAL A 235 14.15 18.94 10.91
C VAL A 235 14.92 19.97 11.76
N ARG A 236 16.19 19.71 12.04
CA ARG A 236 17.01 20.58 12.86
C ARG A 236 17.24 21.95 12.21
N LEU A 237 17.50 21.99 10.89
CA LEU A 237 17.61 23.25 10.16
C LEU A 237 16.31 24.06 10.26
N GLY A 238 15.15 23.43 10.08
CA GLY A 238 13.85 24.09 10.25
C GLY A 238 13.68 24.70 11.65
N GLN A 239 14.11 24.01 12.70
CA GLN A 239 14.07 24.52 14.09
C GLN A 239 15.01 25.70 14.30
N VAL A 240 16.24 25.64 13.75
CA VAL A 240 17.22 26.75 13.83
C VAL A 240 16.70 27.97 13.10
N VAL A 241 16.18 27.81 11.88
CA VAL A 241 15.59 28.89 11.11
C VAL A 241 14.48 29.56 11.92
N LYS A 242 13.50 28.80 12.45
CA LYS A 242 12.42 29.36 13.29
C LYS A 242 12.92 30.20 14.46
N ARG A 243 13.96 29.73 15.16
CA ARG A 243 14.53 30.45 16.32
C ARG A 243 15.20 31.78 15.94
N CYS A 244 15.68 31.84 14.70
CA CYS A 244 16.42 33.01 14.21
C CYS A 244 15.52 34.08 13.57
N LEU A 245 14.24 33.80 13.36
CA LEU A 245 13.33 34.72 12.65
C LEU A 245 12.46 35.53 13.62
N ARG A 246 12.04 36.71 13.15
CA ARG A 246 11.04 37.56 13.79
C ARG A 246 9.64 37.07 13.43
N GLN A 247 8.62 37.55 14.14
CA GLN A 247 7.21 37.22 13.85
C GLN A 247 6.74 37.67 12.45
N THR A 248 7.37 38.70 11.89
CA THR A 248 7.07 39.24 10.55
C THR A 248 7.72 38.45 9.43
N ASP A 249 8.76 37.67 9.76
CA ASP A 249 9.52 36.90 8.80
C ASP A 249 8.85 35.53 8.57
N SER A 250 9.05 34.98 7.39
CA SER A 250 8.49 33.66 7.07
C SER A 250 9.51 32.77 6.38
N ALA A 251 9.48 31.49 6.71
CA ALA A 251 10.41 30.49 6.20
C ALA A 251 9.68 29.31 5.57
N TYR A 252 10.28 28.75 4.54
CA TYR A 252 9.69 27.72 3.70
C TYR A 252 10.72 26.64 3.36
N ARG A 253 10.27 25.40 3.25
CA ARG A 253 11.06 24.38 2.56
C ARG A 253 10.76 24.47 1.08
N TYR A 254 11.76 24.85 0.30
CA TYR A 254 11.62 25.14 -1.13
C TYR A 254 11.71 23.88 -1.98
N GLY A 255 12.59 22.97 -1.64
CA GLY A 255 12.87 21.70 -2.29
C GLY A 255 13.52 20.72 -1.34
N GLY A 256 14.05 19.60 -1.81
CA GLY A 256 14.63 18.55 -1.01
C GLY A 256 15.45 19.02 0.20
N GLU A 257 16.57 19.74 -0.07
CA GLU A 257 17.51 20.28 0.91
C GLU A 257 17.60 21.81 0.91
N GLU A 258 16.66 22.46 0.15
CA GLU A 258 16.64 23.89 -0.05
C GLU A 258 15.53 24.57 0.77
N PHE A 259 15.85 25.71 1.35
CA PHE A 259 14.96 26.52 2.18
C PHE A 259 14.95 27.96 1.69
N THR A 260 13.80 28.64 1.77
CA THR A 260 13.68 30.06 1.46
C THR A 260 13.15 30.82 2.67
N ILE A 261 13.54 32.10 2.78
CA ILE A 261 13.09 32.99 3.85
C ILE A 261 12.74 34.34 3.25
N LEU A 262 11.55 34.82 3.56
CA LEU A 262 11.11 36.16 3.22
C LEU A 262 11.28 37.06 4.45
N LEU A 263 11.96 38.19 4.25
CA LEU A 263 12.19 39.20 5.26
C LEU A 263 11.56 40.53 4.79
N PRO A 264 10.27 40.77 5.10
CA PRO A 264 9.60 42.01 4.80
C PRO A 264 10.25 43.17 5.59
N MET A 265 10.19 44.38 5.02
CA MET A 265 10.74 45.62 5.63
C MET A 265 12.21 45.48 6.06
N THR A 266 12.99 44.72 5.28
CA THR A 266 14.37 44.36 5.63
C THR A 266 15.27 44.66 4.41
N THR A 267 16.33 45.42 4.62
CA THR A 267 17.34 45.69 3.57
C THR A 267 18.25 44.49 3.35
N SER A 268 19.04 44.52 2.28
CA SER A 268 20.04 43.48 2.02
C SER A 268 21.07 43.34 3.16
N GLU A 269 21.49 44.47 3.74
CA GLU A 269 22.45 44.54 4.85
C GLU A 269 21.89 43.89 6.13
N ASP A 270 20.63 44.20 6.50
CA ASP A 270 19.98 43.63 7.67
C ASP A 270 19.62 42.14 7.42
N GLY A 271 19.30 41.81 6.18
CA GLY A 271 19.09 40.43 5.74
C GLY A 271 20.37 39.58 5.90
N ALA A 272 21.53 40.16 5.56
CA ALA A 272 22.84 39.49 5.76
C ALA A 272 23.14 39.17 7.22
N VAL A 273 22.77 40.04 8.15
CA VAL A 273 22.88 39.77 9.59
C VAL A 273 22.04 38.60 10.01
N THR A 274 20.80 38.51 9.49
CA THR A 274 19.89 37.37 9.76
C THR A 274 20.44 36.07 9.15
N ALA A 275 20.93 36.12 7.90
CA ALA A 275 21.55 34.99 7.22
C ALA A 275 22.75 34.43 7.99
N GLU A 276 23.68 35.31 8.41
CA GLU A 276 24.86 34.92 9.19
C GLU A 276 24.47 34.32 10.54
N ARG A 277 23.47 34.86 11.20
CA ARG A 277 22.92 34.26 12.44
C ARG A 277 22.44 32.83 12.20
N ILE A 278 21.65 32.59 11.16
CA ILE A 278 21.15 31.26 10.82
C ILE A 278 22.32 30.31 10.52
N ARG A 279 23.25 30.71 9.66
CA ARG A 279 24.42 29.93 9.29
C ARG A 279 25.23 29.53 10.53
N THR A 280 25.53 30.51 11.40
CA THR A 280 26.35 30.32 12.60
C THR A 280 25.66 29.46 13.64
N GLU A 281 24.35 29.63 13.86
CA GLU A 281 23.58 28.82 14.79
C GLU A 281 23.44 27.39 14.29
N PHE A 282 23.20 27.18 12.97
CA PHE A 282 23.13 25.83 12.42
C PHE A 282 24.47 25.09 12.47
N LYS A 283 25.57 25.78 12.22
CA LYS A 283 26.94 25.20 12.34
C LYS A 283 27.27 24.68 13.73
N LYS A 284 26.62 25.19 14.79
CA LYS A 284 26.80 24.69 16.18
C LYS A 284 26.03 23.38 16.43
N GLU A 285 25.09 23.00 15.57
CA GLU A 285 24.34 21.77 15.75
C GLU A 285 25.24 20.56 15.52
N ASN A 286 25.14 19.59 16.41
CA ASN A 286 25.87 18.34 16.34
C ASN A 286 24.93 17.20 15.95
N PHE A 287 25.34 16.43 14.97
CA PHE A 287 24.62 15.22 14.56
C PHE A 287 25.46 14.00 14.96
N ALA A 288 24.80 12.98 15.51
CA ALA A 288 25.43 11.73 15.94
C ALA A 288 24.81 10.54 15.20
N PRO A 289 24.98 10.42 13.87
CA PRO A 289 24.35 9.39 13.06
C PRO A 289 24.83 7.97 13.42
N VAL A 290 26.00 7.86 14.01
CA VAL A 290 26.58 6.61 14.52
C VAL A 290 27.04 6.84 15.96
N PRO A 291 26.85 5.87 16.90
CA PRO A 291 27.27 5.98 18.26
C PRO A 291 28.77 6.32 18.38
N GLY A 292 29.10 7.46 19.02
CA GLY A 292 30.47 7.94 19.23
C GLY A 292 31.01 8.81 18.10
N GLU A 293 30.30 9.03 17.01
CA GLU A 293 30.68 9.95 15.94
C GLU A 293 29.90 11.26 16.07
N GLN A 294 30.58 12.39 15.87
CA GLN A 294 29.96 13.71 15.79
C GLN A 294 30.24 14.31 14.42
N VAL A 295 29.17 14.68 13.71
CA VAL A 295 29.22 15.24 12.36
C VAL A 295 28.57 16.62 12.37
N HIS A 296 29.22 17.57 11.70
CA HIS A 296 28.70 18.91 11.47
C HIS A 296 28.25 19.03 10.02
N VAL A 297 27.08 19.63 9.83
CA VAL A 297 26.56 20.00 8.51
C VAL A 297 26.45 21.52 8.46
N THR A 298 26.80 22.12 7.33
CA THR A 298 26.76 23.56 7.13
C THR A 298 25.74 23.93 6.06
N VAL A 299 25.46 25.24 5.94
CA VAL A 299 24.57 25.77 4.91
C VAL A 299 25.27 26.90 4.15
N SER A 300 25.04 26.96 2.85
CA SER A 300 25.37 28.10 2.00
C SER A 300 24.10 28.90 1.74
N ILE A 301 24.21 30.23 1.85
CA ILE A 301 23.06 31.14 1.78
C ILE A 301 23.31 32.20 0.72
N GLY A 302 22.39 32.33 -0.24
CA GLY A 302 22.30 33.48 -1.13
C GLY A 302 21.21 34.43 -0.66
N LEU A 303 21.44 35.73 -0.76
CA LEU A 303 20.42 36.73 -0.45
C LEU A 303 20.48 37.94 -1.39
N ALA A 304 19.31 38.51 -1.66
CA ALA A 304 19.20 39.77 -2.35
C ALA A 304 17.94 40.51 -1.92
N GLN A 305 18.01 41.85 -2.03
CA GLN A 305 16.83 42.69 -1.90
C GLN A 305 16.07 42.76 -3.23
N TYR A 306 14.73 42.76 -3.17
CA TYR A 306 13.86 42.94 -4.32
C TYR A 306 14.13 44.28 -5.00
N LYS A 307 14.18 44.29 -6.34
CA LYS A 307 14.33 45.53 -7.16
C LYS A 307 12.97 45.91 -7.73
N THR A 308 12.57 47.17 -7.62
CA THR A 308 11.31 47.65 -8.13
C THR A 308 11.12 47.25 -9.59
N GLN A 309 9.94 46.71 -9.92
CA GLN A 309 9.56 46.18 -11.24
C GLN A 309 10.35 44.91 -11.68
N GLU A 310 11.11 44.29 -10.80
CA GLU A 310 11.70 42.99 -11.10
C GLU A 310 10.63 41.89 -11.07
N ASP A 311 10.57 41.04 -12.11
CA ASP A 311 9.63 39.92 -12.05
C ASP A 311 10.07 38.85 -11.02
N MET A 312 9.08 38.19 -10.43
CA MET A 312 9.30 37.22 -9.33
C MET A 312 10.29 36.13 -9.69
N LYS A 313 10.29 35.60 -10.92
CA LYS A 313 11.20 34.50 -11.34
C LYS A 313 12.64 35.02 -11.42
N THR A 314 12.85 36.22 -11.96
CA THR A 314 14.16 36.88 -12.03
C THR A 314 14.70 37.12 -10.63
N PHE A 315 13.86 37.57 -9.71
CA PHE A 315 14.25 37.77 -8.30
C PHE A 315 14.73 36.50 -7.65
N VAL A 316 13.92 35.43 -7.72
CA VAL A 316 14.29 34.11 -7.14
C VAL A 316 15.55 33.56 -7.81
N HIS A 317 15.66 33.65 -9.13
CA HIS A 317 16.85 33.17 -9.86
C HIS A 317 18.11 33.94 -9.48
N ARG A 318 18.03 35.25 -9.26
CA ARG A 318 19.17 36.05 -8.80
C ARG A 318 19.68 35.62 -7.41
N VAL A 319 18.77 35.32 -6.49
CA VAL A 319 19.12 34.79 -5.16
C VAL A 319 19.71 33.38 -5.25
N ASP A 320 19.16 32.53 -6.11
CA ASP A 320 19.70 31.18 -6.37
C ASP A 320 21.14 31.23 -6.90
N GLN A 321 21.44 32.12 -7.87
CA GLN A 321 22.79 32.29 -8.38
C GLN A 321 23.79 32.70 -7.27
N LEU A 322 23.37 33.58 -6.35
CA LEU A 322 24.21 33.96 -5.20
C LEU A 322 24.48 32.79 -4.24
N MET A 323 23.46 31.99 -3.96
CA MET A 323 23.63 30.77 -3.16
C MET A 323 24.59 29.81 -3.84
N TYR A 324 24.44 29.59 -5.14
CA TYR A 324 25.33 28.73 -5.93
C TYR A 324 26.79 29.25 -5.96
N GLN A 325 26.99 30.58 -6.04
CA GLN A 325 28.32 31.18 -5.90
C GLN A 325 28.93 30.85 -4.52
N GLY A 326 28.15 30.92 -3.45
CA GLY A 326 28.60 30.53 -2.11
C GLY A 326 29.07 29.08 -2.05
N LYS A 327 28.30 28.15 -2.64
CA LYS A 327 28.71 26.75 -2.74
C LYS A 327 30.03 26.53 -3.48
N ASN A 328 30.26 27.30 -4.55
CA ASN A 328 31.51 27.19 -5.34
C ASN A 328 32.70 27.86 -4.64
N ASN A 329 32.47 28.87 -3.80
CA ASN A 329 33.51 29.62 -3.10
C ASN A 329 33.95 28.99 -1.76
N GLY A 330 33.61 27.72 -1.53
CA GLY A 330 34.08 26.97 -0.37
C GLY A 330 33.00 26.57 0.62
N LYS A 331 31.72 26.86 0.32
CA LYS A 331 30.57 26.51 1.18
C LYS A 331 30.59 27.25 2.52
N ASP A 332 29.62 26.93 3.42
CA ASP A 332 29.52 27.54 4.76
C ASP A 332 29.67 29.08 4.70
N THR A 333 28.92 29.73 3.84
CA THR A 333 29.06 31.15 3.56
C THR A 333 27.74 31.82 3.21
N VAL A 334 27.70 33.15 3.36
CA VAL A 334 26.61 34.02 2.93
C VAL A 334 27.11 34.88 1.76
N CYS A 335 26.36 34.81 0.63
CA CYS A 335 26.60 35.63 -0.54
C CYS A 335 25.46 36.64 -0.73
N SER A 336 25.75 37.93 -0.71
CA SER A 336 24.79 38.99 -0.94
C SER A 336 25.01 39.68 -2.29
N GLY A 337 23.89 40.01 -2.97
CA GLY A 337 23.90 40.78 -4.20
C GLY A 337 23.12 42.10 -4.04
N SER A 338 23.65 43.15 -4.60
CA SER A 338 22.96 44.44 -4.71
C SER A 338 21.91 44.45 -5.81
#